data_1d61b610e2457f439154b49d89786d13
#
_entry.id   1d61b610e2457f439154b49d89786d13
#
_cell.length_a   1.000
_cell.length_b   1.000
_cell.length_c   1.000
_cell.angle_alpha   90.00
_cell.angle_beta   90.00
_cell.angle_gamma   90.00
#
_symmetry.space_group_name_H-M   'P 1'
#
loop_
_entity.id
_entity.type
_entity.pdbx_description
1 polymer ?
#
loop_
_entity_poly.entity_id
_entity_poly.type
_entity_poly.pdbx_seq_one_letter_code
_entity_poly.pdbx_strand_id
1 'polypeptide(L)'
;RDVLGSRGLGDVYKRQDINNMGAAMAPAAAATLLHYLADTHAELRDFDCIYTGDLGLVGSQMLRELLAAEGLLLKNHADCGCLLYDAWEQRVKSGGSGAGCCAAVLCAHILPKLLRRGSRRVLFIATGALMSQTTFLQKESIPAVAHLVELTAPEKES
;
A
#
# COMPACT_ATOMS: atom_id res chain seq x y z
N ARG A 1 -11.13 -11.29 -19.14
CA ARG A 1 -11.99 -11.85 -18.08
C ARG A 1 -12.17 -10.76 -17.04
N ASP A 2 -13.35 -10.15 -17.02
CA ASP A 2 -13.68 -9.11 -16.04
C ASP A 2 -13.64 -9.70 -14.64
N VAL A 3 -12.84 -9.10 -13.76
CA VAL A 3 -12.84 -9.40 -12.33
C VAL A 3 -14.10 -8.77 -11.74
N LEU A 4 -15.18 -9.50 -11.75
CA LEU A 4 -16.52 -9.07 -11.31
C LEU A 4 -16.69 -9.02 -9.77
N GLY A 5 -15.66 -9.42 -8.98
CA GLY A 5 -15.78 -9.53 -7.52
C GLY A 5 -15.63 -8.22 -6.74
N SER A 6 -14.92 -7.23 -7.26
CA SER A 6 -14.57 -6.02 -6.49
C SER A 6 -15.55 -4.84 -6.62
N ARG A 7 -16.57 -4.93 -7.46
CA ARG A 7 -17.48 -3.80 -7.74
C ARG A 7 -18.33 -3.37 -6.55
N GLY A 8 -18.64 -4.26 -5.61
CA GLY A 8 -19.53 -3.94 -4.49
C GLY A 8 -18.86 -3.15 -3.36
N LEU A 9 -17.68 -3.56 -2.94
CA LEU A 9 -16.94 -2.89 -1.85
C LEU A 9 -16.32 -1.56 -2.30
N GLY A 10 -15.76 -1.49 -3.51
CA GLY A 10 -15.20 -0.26 -4.06
C GLY A 10 -16.23 0.86 -4.21
N ASP A 11 -17.49 0.55 -4.53
CA ASP A 11 -18.55 1.56 -4.69
C ASP A 11 -19.10 2.08 -3.36
N VAL A 12 -19.09 1.27 -2.30
CA VAL A 12 -19.50 1.70 -0.96
C VAL A 12 -18.47 2.69 -0.38
N TYR A 13 -17.17 2.44 -0.59
CA TYR A 13 -16.10 3.31 -0.11
C TYR A 13 -15.88 4.56 -0.99
N LYS A 14 -16.15 4.50 -2.29
CA LYS A 14 -16.08 5.66 -3.20
C LYS A 14 -17.02 6.80 -2.82
N ARG A 15 -18.07 6.55 -2.07
CA ARG A 15 -19.08 7.56 -1.70
C ARG A 15 -18.81 8.23 -0.35
N GLN A 16 -17.89 7.74 0.48
CA GLN A 16 -17.88 8.14 1.89
C GLN A 16 -16.73 9.03 2.33
N ASP A 17 -15.62 9.16 1.60
CA ASP A 17 -14.54 9.99 2.11
C ASP A 17 -13.60 10.57 1.04
N ILE A 18 -14.05 11.67 0.43
CA ILE A 18 -13.23 12.54 -0.43
C ILE A 18 -11.99 13.06 0.34
N ASN A 19 -12.02 13.01 1.67
CA ASN A 19 -10.95 13.48 2.55
C ASN A 19 -9.93 12.40 2.94
N ASN A 20 -10.12 11.14 2.52
CA ASN A 20 -9.21 10.06 2.86
C ASN A 20 -8.54 9.46 1.62
N MET A 21 -7.42 10.08 1.23
CA MET A 21 -6.64 9.64 0.07
C MET A 21 -6.10 8.21 0.23
N GLY A 22 -5.78 7.78 1.46
CA GLY A 22 -5.36 6.41 1.73
C GLY A 22 -6.43 5.39 1.38
N ALA A 23 -7.69 5.70 1.70
CA ALA A 23 -8.83 4.86 1.32
C ALA A 23 -9.01 4.80 -0.21
N ALA A 24 -8.75 5.89 -0.93
CA ALA A 24 -8.81 5.92 -2.38
C ALA A 24 -7.69 5.08 -3.04
N MET A 25 -6.50 5.01 -2.41
CA MET A 25 -5.35 4.27 -2.93
C MET A 25 -5.38 2.77 -2.61
N ALA A 26 -6.06 2.35 -1.56
CA ALA A 26 -6.08 0.95 -1.11
C ALA A 26 -6.58 -0.05 -2.19
N PRO A 27 -7.63 0.24 -2.98
CA PRO A 27 -8.04 -0.64 -4.08
C PRO A 27 -6.98 -0.81 -5.17
N ALA A 28 -6.25 0.26 -5.51
CA ALA A 28 -5.17 0.19 -6.48
C ALA A 28 -4.01 -0.68 -5.95
N ALA A 29 -3.64 -0.53 -4.68
CA ALA A 29 -2.63 -1.36 -4.04
C ALA A 29 -3.05 -2.83 -3.98
N ALA A 30 -4.32 -3.12 -3.65
CA ALA A 30 -4.86 -4.48 -3.64
C ALA A 30 -4.80 -5.11 -5.02
N ALA A 31 -5.28 -4.41 -6.06
CA ALA A 31 -5.28 -4.91 -7.43
C ALA A 31 -3.86 -5.19 -7.93
N THR A 32 -2.91 -4.29 -7.69
CA THR A 32 -1.50 -4.47 -8.08
C THR A 32 -0.88 -5.67 -7.38
N LEU A 33 -1.12 -5.86 -6.09
CA LEU A 33 -0.61 -7.01 -5.35
C LEU A 33 -1.22 -8.33 -5.84
N LEU A 34 -2.53 -8.37 -6.08
CA LEU A 34 -3.22 -9.56 -6.60
C LEU A 34 -2.68 -9.97 -7.98
N HIS A 35 -2.51 -9.00 -8.89
CA HIS A 35 -1.93 -9.27 -10.21
C HIS A 35 -0.50 -9.79 -10.09
N TYR A 36 0.33 -9.16 -9.25
CA TYR A 36 1.70 -9.60 -9.04
C TYR A 36 1.77 -11.05 -8.53
N LEU A 37 0.96 -11.41 -7.51
CA LEU A 37 0.93 -12.77 -6.98
C LEU A 37 0.43 -13.78 -8.03
N ALA A 38 -0.57 -13.41 -8.84
CA ALA A 38 -1.07 -14.27 -9.90
C ALA A 38 -0.04 -14.50 -11.02
N ASP A 39 0.66 -13.44 -11.44
CA ASP A 39 1.63 -13.49 -12.54
C ASP A 39 2.91 -14.24 -12.15
N THR A 40 3.35 -14.07 -10.90
CA THR A 40 4.60 -14.69 -10.40
C THR A 40 4.39 -16.04 -9.73
N HIS A 41 3.13 -16.44 -9.47
CA HIS A 41 2.78 -17.61 -8.66
C HIS A 41 3.38 -17.58 -7.25
N ALA A 42 3.71 -16.39 -6.73
CA ALA A 42 4.22 -16.18 -5.40
C ALA A 42 3.09 -16.11 -4.37
N GLU A 43 3.40 -16.41 -3.12
CA GLU A 43 2.47 -16.30 -2.00
C GLU A 43 2.90 -15.18 -1.04
N LEU A 44 1.95 -14.62 -0.28
CA LEU A 44 2.25 -13.57 0.70
C LEU A 44 3.33 -13.96 1.71
N ARG A 45 3.41 -15.25 2.05
CA ARG A 45 4.41 -15.81 2.99
C ARG A 45 5.84 -15.86 2.44
N ASP A 46 6.01 -15.69 1.13
CA ASP A 46 7.33 -15.71 0.49
C ASP A 46 8.10 -14.41 0.74
N PHE A 47 7.44 -13.41 1.29
CA PHE A 47 8.01 -12.10 1.58
C PHE A 47 8.11 -11.86 3.09
N ASP A 48 9.22 -11.33 3.54
CA ASP A 48 9.42 -10.96 4.94
C ASP A 48 8.50 -9.80 5.36
N CYS A 49 8.25 -8.86 4.43
CA CYS A 49 7.32 -7.76 4.63
C CYS A 49 6.81 -7.22 3.29
N ILE A 50 5.57 -6.77 3.29
CA ILE A 50 4.94 -6.06 2.19
C ILE A 50 4.73 -4.62 2.65
N TYR A 51 5.47 -3.69 2.06
CA TYR A 51 5.39 -2.27 2.38
C TYR A 51 4.47 -1.54 1.41
N THR A 52 3.60 -0.68 1.94
CA THR A 52 2.81 0.27 1.15
C THR A 52 3.30 1.71 1.37
N GLY A 53 3.03 2.60 0.42
CA GLY A 53 3.55 3.96 0.40
C GLY A 53 3.03 4.84 1.54
N ASP A 54 1.80 5.31 1.40
CA ASP A 54 1.19 6.24 2.35
C ASP A 54 -0.33 6.03 2.45
N LEU A 55 -0.74 4.78 2.59
CA LEU A 55 -2.13 4.42 2.84
C LEU A 55 -2.63 4.93 4.20
N GLY A 56 -1.72 5.05 5.16
CA GLY A 56 -2.03 5.37 6.54
C GLY A 56 -2.86 4.28 7.23
N LEU A 57 -3.34 4.55 8.42
CA LEU A 57 -4.07 3.57 9.23
C LEU A 57 -5.34 3.08 8.53
N VAL A 58 -6.15 4.01 7.99
CA VAL A 58 -7.45 3.68 7.37
C VAL A 58 -7.26 2.92 6.06
N GLY A 59 -6.38 3.40 5.17
CA GLY A 59 -6.10 2.71 3.91
C GLY A 59 -5.44 1.35 4.10
N SER A 60 -4.59 1.21 5.11
CA SER A 60 -3.98 -0.08 5.49
C SER A 60 -5.02 -1.09 5.97
N GLN A 61 -5.99 -0.64 6.75
CA GLN A 61 -7.10 -1.50 7.17
C GLN A 61 -7.93 -1.93 5.98
N MET A 62 -8.30 -0.99 5.11
CA MET A 62 -9.07 -1.28 3.90
C MET A 62 -8.33 -2.26 2.96
N LEU A 63 -7.01 -2.10 2.78
CA LEU A 63 -6.21 -3.05 2.01
C LEU A 63 -6.32 -4.48 2.57
N ARG A 64 -6.23 -4.64 3.90
CA ARG A 64 -6.38 -5.95 4.54
C ARG A 64 -7.77 -6.55 4.32
N GLU A 65 -8.81 -5.74 4.41
CA GLU A 65 -10.20 -6.16 4.19
C GLU A 65 -10.45 -6.57 2.74
N LEU A 66 -9.92 -5.80 1.76
CA LEU A 66 -10.02 -6.13 0.34
C LEU A 66 -9.32 -7.45 0.01
N LEU A 67 -8.11 -7.67 0.54
CA LEU A 67 -7.39 -8.93 0.33
C LEU A 67 -8.05 -10.10 1.06
N ALA A 68 -8.61 -9.88 2.25
CA ALA A 68 -9.35 -10.91 2.97
C ALA A 68 -10.61 -11.36 2.21
N ALA A 69 -11.28 -10.46 1.49
CA ALA A 69 -12.41 -10.81 0.63
C ALA A 69 -12.01 -11.72 -0.55
N GLU A 70 -10.75 -11.65 -0.97
CA GLU A 70 -10.14 -12.55 -1.97
C GLU A 70 -9.50 -13.81 -1.33
N GLY A 71 -9.73 -14.04 -0.05
CA GLY A 71 -9.20 -15.20 0.69
C GLY A 71 -7.74 -15.06 1.13
N LEU A 72 -7.13 -13.88 1.04
CA LEU A 72 -5.74 -13.63 1.38
C LEU A 72 -5.60 -12.89 2.70
N LEU A 73 -4.89 -13.48 3.67
CA LEU A 73 -4.63 -12.86 4.97
C LEU A 73 -3.27 -12.15 4.96
N LEU A 74 -3.30 -10.82 4.87
CA LEU A 74 -2.11 -9.97 4.87
C LEU A 74 -1.59 -9.73 6.30
N LYS A 75 -0.68 -10.60 6.79
CA LYS A 75 -0.13 -10.54 8.14
C LYS A 75 1.19 -9.76 8.25
N ASN A 76 2.00 -9.80 7.20
CA ASN A 76 3.34 -9.24 7.11
C ASN A 76 3.34 -7.89 6.38
N HIS A 77 2.47 -6.97 6.79
CA HIS A 77 2.27 -5.67 6.15
C HIS A 77 2.71 -4.53 7.06
N ALA A 78 3.39 -3.54 6.48
CA ALA A 78 3.69 -2.26 7.09
C ALA A 78 3.43 -1.13 6.08
N ASP A 79 2.90 -0.02 6.55
CA ASP A 79 2.67 1.17 5.72
C ASP A 79 3.69 2.25 6.05
N CYS A 80 4.32 2.83 5.03
CA CYS A 80 5.37 3.85 5.23
C CYS A 80 4.83 5.09 5.93
N GLY A 81 3.58 5.48 5.65
CA GLY A 81 2.93 6.58 6.36
C GLY A 81 2.73 6.30 7.84
N CYS A 82 2.44 5.04 8.20
CA CYS A 82 2.34 4.62 9.60
C CYS A 82 3.71 4.47 10.28
N LEU A 83 4.77 4.15 9.52
CA LEU A 83 6.12 4.02 10.06
C LEU A 83 6.82 5.35 10.29
N LEU A 84 6.41 6.40 9.58
CA LEU A 84 7.06 7.72 9.63
C LEU A 84 6.76 8.47 10.93
N TYR A 85 5.58 8.23 11.52
CA TYR A 85 5.14 8.91 12.73
C TYR A 85 4.58 7.94 13.77
N ASP A 86 4.84 8.23 15.05
CA ASP A 86 4.08 7.63 16.13
C ASP A 86 2.74 8.33 16.25
N ALA A 87 1.67 7.61 15.89
CA ALA A 87 0.32 8.17 15.85
C ALA A 87 -0.19 8.62 17.23
N TRP A 88 0.27 7.99 18.31
CA TRP A 88 -0.15 8.28 19.67
C TRP A 88 0.62 9.46 20.28
N GLU A 89 1.94 9.42 20.19
CA GLU A 89 2.81 10.45 20.79
C GLU A 89 2.73 11.76 20.01
N GLN A 90 2.69 11.69 18.68
CA GLN A 90 2.72 12.86 17.80
C GLN A 90 1.32 13.35 17.40
N ARG A 91 0.26 12.71 17.87
CA ARG A 91 -1.14 13.05 17.62
C ARG A 91 -1.50 13.18 16.13
N VAL A 92 -0.88 12.39 15.27
CA VAL A 92 -1.23 12.32 13.85
C VAL A 92 -2.40 11.36 13.63
N LYS A 93 -3.43 11.81 12.88
CA LYS A 93 -4.68 11.06 12.74
C LYS A 93 -4.55 9.77 11.94
N SER A 94 -3.74 9.76 10.88
CA SER A 94 -3.69 8.63 9.93
C SER A 94 -2.29 8.23 9.53
N GLY A 95 -1.26 8.96 9.95
CA GLY A 95 0.13 8.74 9.57
C GLY A 95 0.67 9.82 8.63
N GLY A 96 1.88 9.61 8.11
CA GLY A 96 2.50 10.47 7.12
C GLY A 96 1.91 10.29 5.73
N SER A 97 1.95 11.34 4.94
CA SER A 97 1.51 11.33 3.55
C SER A 97 2.34 12.30 2.72
N GLY A 98 2.27 12.16 1.41
CA GLY A 98 2.94 13.03 0.44
C GLY A 98 4.06 12.36 -0.34
N ALA A 99 4.50 13.03 -1.41
CA ALA A 99 5.40 12.49 -2.42
C ALA A 99 6.74 11.95 -1.87
N GLY A 100 7.22 12.48 -0.75
CA GLY A 100 8.47 12.06 -0.12
C GLY A 100 8.31 10.97 0.95
N CYS A 101 7.09 10.66 1.40
CA CYS A 101 6.85 9.78 2.54
C CYS A 101 7.43 8.38 2.33
N CYS A 102 7.01 7.70 1.28
CA CYS A 102 7.49 6.34 1.01
C CYS A 102 8.97 6.30 0.65
N ALA A 103 9.50 7.32 -0.05
CA ALA A 103 10.91 7.40 -0.39
C ALA A 103 11.79 7.58 0.86
N ALA A 104 11.38 8.40 1.81
CA ALA A 104 12.09 8.58 3.07
C ALA A 104 12.17 7.26 3.86
N VAL A 105 11.06 6.53 4.01
CA VAL A 105 11.04 5.24 4.69
C VAL A 105 11.80 4.17 3.91
N LEU A 106 11.72 4.16 2.57
CA LEU A 106 12.50 3.25 1.74
C LEU A 106 13.98 3.42 2.01
N CYS A 107 14.50 4.66 1.95
CA CYS A 107 15.92 4.94 2.11
C CYS A 107 16.40 4.81 3.57
N ALA A 108 15.61 5.23 4.54
CA ALA A 108 16.03 5.27 5.95
C ALA A 108 15.79 3.94 6.69
N HIS A 109 14.83 3.14 6.28
CA HIS A 109 14.41 1.93 7.01
C HIS A 109 14.52 0.66 6.16
N ILE A 110 13.87 0.61 4.99
CA ILE A 110 13.73 -0.63 4.22
C ILE A 110 15.06 -1.06 3.62
N LEU A 111 15.73 -0.18 2.86
CA LEU A 111 17.01 -0.50 2.23
C LEU A 111 18.12 -0.83 3.26
N PRO A 112 18.31 -0.07 4.35
CA PRO A 112 19.27 -0.45 5.38
C PRO A 112 18.96 -1.80 6.05
N LYS A 113 17.68 -2.17 6.19
CA LYS A 113 17.28 -3.46 6.73
C LYS A 113 17.63 -4.60 5.78
N LEU A 114 17.41 -4.42 4.48
CA LEU A 114 17.82 -5.38 3.44
C LEU A 114 19.35 -5.54 3.39
N LEU A 115 20.09 -4.44 3.36
CA LEU A 115 21.56 -4.45 3.32
C LEU A 115 22.18 -5.13 4.54
N ARG A 116 21.60 -4.95 5.73
CA ARG A 116 22.01 -5.62 6.96
C ARG A 116 21.45 -7.04 7.09
N ARG A 117 20.75 -7.53 6.08
CA ARG A 117 20.08 -8.85 6.06
C ARG A 117 19.07 -9.06 7.18
N GLY A 118 18.49 -8.01 7.70
CA GLY A 118 17.34 -8.07 8.59
C GLY A 118 16.05 -8.45 7.87
N SER A 119 16.04 -8.39 6.54
CA SER A 119 15.04 -8.96 5.64
C SER A 119 15.75 -9.49 4.41
N ARG A 120 15.18 -10.52 3.76
CA ARG A 120 15.74 -11.13 2.54
C ARG A 120 15.01 -10.70 1.29
N ARG A 121 13.67 -10.67 1.37
CA ARG A 121 12.79 -10.42 0.22
C ARG A 121 11.57 -9.63 0.69
N VAL A 122 11.34 -8.48 0.11
CA VAL A 122 10.21 -7.63 0.44
C VAL A 122 9.53 -7.10 -0.82
N LEU A 123 8.22 -6.84 -0.73
CA LEU A 123 7.51 -6.07 -1.74
C LEU A 123 7.39 -4.63 -1.26
N PHE A 124 7.59 -3.70 -2.19
CA PHE A 124 7.40 -2.29 -1.96
C PHE A 124 6.38 -1.75 -2.97
N ILE A 125 5.24 -1.29 -2.48
CA ILE A 125 4.12 -0.80 -3.28
C ILE A 125 4.02 0.71 -3.08
N ALA A 126 4.59 1.48 -3.98
CA ALA A 126 4.44 2.93 -4.00
C ALA A 126 3.01 3.29 -4.40
N THR A 127 2.33 4.04 -3.57
CA THR A 127 0.95 4.47 -3.76
C THR A 127 0.87 5.95 -4.13
N GLY A 128 -0.09 6.33 -4.95
CA GLY A 128 -0.31 7.71 -5.33
C GLY A 128 -1.78 7.96 -5.66
N ALA A 129 -2.26 9.16 -5.33
CA ALA A 129 -3.58 9.62 -5.72
C ALA A 129 -3.51 11.09 -6.12
N LEU A 130 -4.25 11.44 -7.16
CA LEU A 130 -4.34 12.81 -7.65
C LEU A 130 -5.72 13.39 -7.36
N MET A 131 -5.77 14.36 -6.45
CA MET A 131 -6.98 15.16 -6.23
C MET A 131 -6.86 16.46 -7.01
N SER A 132 -7.70 16.64 -8.03
CA SER A 132 -7.82 17.89 -8.76
C SER A 132 -9.09 18.64 -8.34
N GLN A 133 -9.07 19.97 -8.43
CA GLN A 133 -10.28 20.80 -8.19
C GLN A 133 -11.41 20.39 -9.15
N THR A 134 -11.08 20.02 -10.38
CA THR A 134 -12.03 19.62 -11.41
C THR A 134 -12.75 18.32 -11.02
N THR A 135 -12.01 17.27 -10.65
CA THR A 135 -12.61 15.99 -10.23
C THR A 135 -13.44 16.13 -8.96
N PHE A 136 -13.01 17.01 -8.05
CA PHE A 136 -13.76 17.32 -6.83
C PHE A 136 -15.12 18.00 -7.18
N LEU A 137 -15.13 19.00 -8.03
CA LEU A 137 -16.34 19.72 -8.43
C LEU A 137 -17.30 18.84 -9.24
N GLN A 138 -16.76 17.92 -10.04
CA GLN A 138 -17.53 16.99 -10.88
C GLN A 138 -18.00 15.76 -10.10
N LYS A 139 -17.64 15.64 -8.82
CA LYS A 139 -17.95 14.46 -7.96
C LYS A 139 -17.45 13.15 -8.55
N GLU A 140 -16.36 13.17 -9.29
CA GLU A 140 -15.70 11.99 -9.84
C GLU A 140 -14.86 11.28 -8.77
N SER A 141 -14.53 10.02 -9.02
CA SER A 141 -13.63 9.27 -8.16
C SER A 141 -12.19 9.83 -8.25
N ILE A 142 -11.47 9.85 -7.13
CA ILE A 142 -10.05 10.21 -7.10
C ILE A 142 -9.25 9.15 -7.87
N PRO A 143 -8.55 9.50 -8.96
CA PRO A 143 -7.66 8.57 -9.64
C PRO A 143 -6.53 8.17 -8.70
N ALA A 144 -6.31 6.87 -8.55
CA ALA A 144 -5.26 6.31 -7.73
C ALA A 144 -4.45 5.27 -8.51
N VAL A 145 -3.16 5.20 -8.21
CA VAL A 145 -2.22 4.25 -8.80
C VAL A 145 -1.40 3.59 -7.71
N ALA A 146 -0.92 2.39 -7.98
CA ALA A 146 0.03 1.69 -7.14
C ALA A 146 1.05 0.97 -8.03
N HIS A 147 2.33 1.21 -7.78
CA HIS A 147 3.43 0.55 -8.49
C HIS A 147 4.19 -0.35 -7.53
N LEU A 148 4.37 -1.61 -7.89
CA LEU A 148 5.03 -2.61 -7.08
C LEU A 148 6.43 -2.91 -7.61
N VAL A 149 7.39 -2.98 -6.71
CA VAL A 149 8.72 -3.53 -6.95
C VAL A 149 9.05 -4.57 -5.90
N GLU A 150 9.72 -5.62 -6.32
CA GLU A 150 10.33 -6.59 -5.41
C GLU A 150 11.77 -6.17 -5.14
N LEU A 151 12.14 -6.19 -3.85
CA LEU A 151 13.49 -5.88 -3.39
C LEU A 151 14.05 -7.09 -2.64
N THR A 152 15.26 -7.50 -3.02
CA THR A 152 15.98 -8.62 -2.39
C THR A 152 17.28 -8.17 -1.75
N ALA A 153 17.65 -8.81 -0.67
CA ALA A 153 18.96 -8.58 -0.07
C ALA A 153 20.07 -9.01 -1.05
N PRO A 154 21.19 -8.29 -1.10
CA PRO A 154 22.32 -8.68 -1.95
C PRO A 154 22.85 -10.08 -1.58
N GLU A 155 23.27 -10.84 -2.58
CA GLU A 155 23.96 -12.11 -2.35
C GLU A 155 25.28 -11.86 -1.60
N LYS A 156 25.76 -12.88 -0.87
CA LYS A 156 27.12 -12.81 -0.32
C LYS A 156 28.10 -12.88 -1.48
N GLU A 157 28.92 -11.88 -1.64
CA GLU A 157 30.17 -12.07 -2.36
C GLU A 157 30.97 -13.15 -1.63
N SER A 158 31.19 -14.27 -2.32
CA SER A 158 31.97 -15.41 -1.83
C SER A 158 33.46 -15.11 -1.89
#